data_9f2bba4cd6eec9f763d1a57e3b757a9e
#
_entry.id   9f2bba4cd6eec9f763d1a57e3b757a9e
#
_cell.length_a   1.000
_cell.length_b   1.000
_cell.length_c   1.000
_cell.angle_alpha   90.00
_cell.angle_beta   90.00
_cell.angle_gamma   90.00
#
_symmetry.space_group_name_H-M   'P 1'
#
loop_
_entity.id
_entity.type
_entity.pdbx_description
1 polymer ?
#
loop_
_entity_poly.entity_id
_entity_poly.type
_entity_poly.pdbx_seq_one_letter_code
_entity_poly.pdbx_strand_id
1 'polypeptide(L)'
;HKHDNPPREKIVKLGRKITDVAGHIFGGVKVEDPEYWGLAEIVSDEMADIALAMKKRTPYTFKEMCDLCKVSKDQEEHFQKTLDEMSYLGLLEYDYGYHYDHHGRTAPQSERRYILPMFVPGSAELFNMEELPDRSNPRLEDHPDVAAFFERMTYIPLAGITQMVPPGGAGVGMHVIPVEKAISMENEAIDIEKLSYWLEKYEGKIGVGRCSCRASRKAIDDGCADDDFGWCIGVGDFADYCRETGKGHDITKEEALAILKRAEDNGFVHQITNIDGENKIFGICNCNVEICNALRTSQLFNTPNMSRSAYVAHVEKDKCV
;
A
#
# COMPACT_ATOMS: atom_id res chain seq x y z
N HIS A 1 -5.44 -24.59 -12.78
CA HIS A 1 -5.43 -24.11 -11.40
C HIS A 1 -4.97 -25.23 -10.46
N LYS A 2 -4.23 -24.89 -9.38
CA LYS A 2 -3.81 -25.83 -8.33
C LYS A 2 -5.00 -26.37 -7.51
N HIS A 3 -6.15 -25.71 -7.59
CA HIS A 3 -7.29 -25.93 -6.73
C HIS A 3 -8.47 -26.47 -7.55
N ASP A 4 -9.01 -27.60 -7.14
CA ASP A 4 -10.15 -28.27 -7.83
C ASP A 4 -11.50 -27.61 -7.48
N ASN A 5 -11.57 -26.89 -6.34
CA ASN A 5 -12.79 -26.24 -5.86
C ASN A 5 -12.64 -24.72 -5.86
N PRO A 6 -13.70 -23.95 -6.15
CA PRO A 6 -13.67 -22.51 -6.02
C PRO A 6 -13.51 -22.10 -4.55
N PRO A 7 -12.95 -20.90 -4.28
CA PRO A 7 -12.88 -20.38 -2.94
C PRO A 7 -14.27 -20.11 -2.36
N ARG A 8 -14.37 -20.02 -1.03
CA ARG A 8 -15.62 -19.77 -0.31
C ARG A 8 -16.31 -18.48 -0.79
N GLU A 9 -17.63 -18.49 -0.85
CA GLU A 9 -18.44 -17.39 -1.41
C GLU A 9 -18.16 -16.03 -0.75
N LYS A 10 -17.99 -16.01 0.60
CA LYS A 10 -17.65 -14.79 1.34
C LYS A 10 -16.31 -14.22 0.94
N ILE A 11 -15.33 -15.07 0.69
CA ILE A 11 -14.00 -14.66 0.23
C ILE A 11 -14.06 -14.04 -1.16
N VAL A 12 -14.83 -14.60 -2.07
CA VAL A 12 -15.06 -14.02 -3.40
C VAL A 12 -15.72 -12.65 -3.30
N LYS A 13 -16.75 -12.52 -2.45
CA LYS A 13 -17.42 -11.23 -2.20
C LYS A 13 -16.44 -10.20 -1.61
N LEU A 14 -15.62 -10.61 -0.63
CA LEU A 14 -14.61 -9.75 -0.03
C LEU A 14 -13.56 -9.33 -1.05
N GLY A 15 -13.00 -10.27 -1.79
CA GLY A 15 -12.00 -9.99 -2.82
C GLY A 15 -12.54 -8.99 -3.86
N ARG A 16 -13.77 -9.15 -4.31
CA ARG A 16 -14.43 -8.18 -5.20
C ARG A 16 -14.58 -6.82 -4.57
N LYS A 17 -14.96 -6.76 -3.29
CA LYS A 17 -15.13 -5.48 -2.57
C LYS A 17 -13.84 -4.71 -2.44
N ILE A 18 -12.76 -5.36 -1.99
CA ILE A 18 -11.48 -4.68 -1.77
C ILE A 18 -10.80 -4.29 -3.07
N THR A 19 -10.94 -5.08 -4.13
CA THR A 19 -10.32 -4.84 -5.44
C THR A 19 -11.16 -3.94 -6.36
N ASP A 20 -12.38 -3.62 -5.98
CA ASP A 20 -13.22 -2.68 -6.72
C ASP A 20 -12.75 -1.24 -6.51
N VAL A 21 -11.82 -0.80 -7.35
CA VAL A 21 -11.27 0.56 -7.31
C VAL A 21 -12.03 1.55 -8.18
N ALA A 22 -13.00 1.09 -8.97
CA ALA A 22 -13.71 1.90 -9.96
C ALA A 22 -15.24 1.75 -9.93
N GLY A 23 -15.83 1.28 -8.83
CA GLY A 23 -17.27 1.23 -8.64
C GLY A 23 -18.01 0.33 -9.63
N HIS A 24 -17.53 -0.88 -9.84
CA HIS A 24 -18.11 -1.89 -10.74
C HIS A 24 -18.11 -1.55 -12.24
N ILE A 25 -17.36 -0.53 -12.66
CA ILE A 25 -17.27 -0.09 -14.07
C ILE A 25 -16.75 -1.21 -14.98
N PHE A 26 -15.92 -2.12 -14.46
CA PHE A 26 -15.23 -3.17 -15.22
C PHE A 26 -15.96 -4.53 -15.25
N GLY A 27 -17.24 -4.56 -15.05
CA GLY A 27 -18.07 -5.73 -15.36
C GLY A 27 -17.57 -7.06 -14.80
N GLY A 28 -17.34 -7.11 -13.51
CA GLY A 28 -17.20 -8.37 -12.81
C GLY A 28 -15.97 -9.19 -13.18
N VAL A 29 -14.90 -9.02 -12.43
CA VAL A 29 -13.81 -9.99 -12.35
C VAL A 29 -14.42 -11.35 -12.06
N LYS A 30 -14.18 -12.34 -12.91
CA LYS A 30 -14.75 -13.68 -12.77
C LYS A 30 -13.99 -14.46 -11.70
N VAL A 31 -14.66 -15.40 -11.08
CA VAL A 31 -14.05 -16.28 -10.06
C VAL A 31 -12.88 -17.09 -10.63
N GLU A 32 -12.92 -17.40 -11.91
CA GLU A 32 -11.91 -18.17 -12.61
C GLU A 32 -10.66 -17.34 -12.99
N ASP A 33 -10.81 -16.01 -13.09
CA ASP A 33 -9.71 -15.12 -13.50
C ASP A 33 -8.80 -14.72 -12.34
N PRO A 34 -9.34 -14.32 -11.17
CA PRO A 34 -8.51 -13.87 -10.06
C PRO A 34 -8.11 -15.00 -9.12
N GLU A 35 -6.95 -14.85 -8.52
CA GLU A 35 -6.36 -15.81 -7.59
C GLU A 35 -6.97 -15.71 -6.18
N TYR A 36 -8.27 -15.86 -6.03
CA TYR A 36 -8.97 -15.77 -4.73
C TYR A 36 -8.50 -16.77 -3.68
N TRP A 37 -7.79 -17.84 -4.09
CA TRP A 37 -7.25 -18.84 -3.17
C TRP A 37 -6.26 -18.25 -2.19
N GLY A 38 -5.43 -17.27 -2.61
CA GLY A 38 -4.53 -16.57 -1.70
C GLY A 38 -5.27 -15.91 -0.55
N LEU A 39 -6.36 -15.22 -0.85
CA LEU A 39 -7.19 -14.62 0.18
C LEU A 39 -7.92 -15.69 1.02
N ALA A 40 -8.36 -16.78 0.41
CA ALA A 40 -9.05 -17.87 1.09
C ALA A 40 -8.16 -18.63 2.10
N GLU A 41 -6.85 -18.65 1.89
CA GLU A 41 -5.89 -19.29 2.80
C GLU A 41 -5.72 -18.53 4.11
N ILE A 42 -5.78 -17.19 4.06
CA ILE A 42 -5.43 -16.33 5.20
C ILE A 42 -6.63 -15.68 5.87
N VAL A 43 -7.79 -15.62 5.22
CA VAL A 43 -8.98 -14.92 5.74
C VAL A 43 -10.07 -15.92 6.10
N SER A 44 -10.54 -15.89 7.36
CA SER A 44 -11.69 -16.67 7.81
C SER A 44 -13.00 -16.06 7.34
N ASP A 45 -14.10 -16.83 7.43
CA ASP A 45 -15.44 -16.35 7.12
C ASP A 45 -15.90 -15.23 8.05
N GLU A 46 -15.50 -15.29 9.32
CA GLU A 46 -15.76 -14.23 10.30
C GLU A 46 -15.05 -12.92 9.93
N MET A 47 -13.76 -12.98 9.60
CA MET A 47 -13.01 -11.81 9.13
C MET A 47 -13.63 -11.23 7.86
N ALA A 48 -14.09 -12.09 6.95
CA ALA A 48 -14.76 -11.66 5.73
C ALA A 48 -16.08 -10.94 6.03
N ASP A 49 -16.89 -11.43 6.97
CA ASP A 49 -18.15 -10.80 7.37
C ASP A 49 -17.91 -9.41 7.97
N ILE A 50 -16.91 -9.28 8.84
CA ILE A 50 -16.50 -8.00 9.45
C ILE A 50 -16.09 -7.01 8.36
N ALA A 51 -15.17 -7.40 7.47
CA ALA A 51 -14.69 -6.54 6.40
C ALA A 51 -15.79 -6.17 5.39
N LEU A 52 -16.74 -7.09 5.13
CA LEU A 52 -17.90 -6.83 4.27
C LEU A 52 -18.88 -5.81 4.88
N ALA A 53 -18.97 -5.72 6.21
CA ALA A 53 -19.80 -4.72 6.90
C ALA A 53 -19.19 -3.30 6.82
N MET A 54 -17.88 -3.17 6.78
CA MET A 54 -17.16 -1.89 6.79
C MET A 54 -17.29 -1.15 5.45
N LYS A 55 -17.22 0.18 5.49
CA LYS A 55 -16.98 1.01 4.28
C LYS A 55 -15.47 1.19 4.10
N LYS A 56 -15.03 1.09 2.84
CA LYS A 56 -13.61 1.35 2.51
C LYS A 56 -13.19 2.78 2.91
N ARG A 57 -11.99 2.93 3.42
CA ARG A 57 -11.38 4.21 3.81
C ARG A 57 -12.15 4.98 4.87
N THR A 58 -13.01 4.31 5.64
CA THR A 58 -13.76 4.91 6.75
C THR A 58 -13.18 4.39 8.06
N PRO A 59 -12.66 5.26 8.93
CA PRO A 59 -12.17 4.85 10.24
C PRO A 59 -13.31 4.59 11.20
N TYR A 60 -13.19 3.52 11.99
CA TYR A 60 -14.14 3.11 13.04
C TYR A 60 -13.39 2.84 14.34
N THR A 61 -13.83 3.44 15.44
CA THR A 61 -13.40 3.05 16.79
C THR A 61 -13.84 1.63 17.12
N PHE A 62 -13.27 1.02 18.16
CA PHE A 62 -13.70 -0.32 18.60
C PHE A 62 -15.19 -0.38 18.89
N LYS A 63 -15.71 0.64 19.58
CA LYS A 63 -17.15 0.74 19.88
C LYS A 63 -18.00 0.80 18.61
N GLU A 64 -17.63 1.64 17.66
CA GLU A 64 -18.33 1.73 16.37
C GLU A 64 -18.26 0.42 15.58
N MET A 65 -17.16 -0.33 15.68
CA MET A 65 -17.04 -1.67 15.09
C MET A 65 -17.98 -2.68 15.76
N CYS A 66 -18.09 -2.64 17.09
CA CYS A 66 -19.05 -3.48 17.83
C CYS A 66 -20.50 -3.18 17.41
N ASP A 67 -20.85 -1.89 17.32
CA ASP A 67 -22.18 -1.45 16.88
C ASP A 67 -22.48 -1.87 15.43
N LEU A 68 -21.51 -1.70 14.52
CA LEU A 68 -21.61 -2.06 13.12
C LEU A 68 -21.84 -3.57 12.92
N CYS A 69 -21.08 -4.38 13.66
CA CYS A 69 -21.13 -5.85 13.57
C CYS A 69 -22.14 -6.48 14.56
N LYS A 70 -22.85 -5.67 15.35
CA LYS A 70 -23.83 -6.10 16.36
C LYS A 70 -23.25 -7.09 17.37
N VAL A 71 -22.06 -6.80 17.84
CA VAL A 71 -21.31 -7.63 18.82
C VAL A 71 -21.93 -7.44 20.20
N SER A 72 -22.26 -8.52 20.86
CA SER A 72 -22.73 -8.50 22.26
C SER A 72 -21.54 -8.36 23.23
N LYS A 73 -21.82 -7.87 24.42
CA LYS A 73 -20.76 -7.55 25.40
C LYS A 73 -19.90 -8.77 25.80
N ASP A 74 -20.47 -9.93 25.81
CA ASP A 74 -19.76 -11.19 26.08
C ASP A 74 -18.87 -11.66 24.91
N GLN A 75 -19.03 -11.10 23.73
CA GLN A 75 -18.25 -11.41 22.53
C GLN A 75 -17.13 -10.36 22.25
N GLU A 76 -17.11 -9.25 22.98
CA GLU A 76 -16.17 -8.15 22.72
C GLU A 76 -14.70 -8.58 22.77
N GLU A 77 -14.32 -9.45 23.70
CA GLU A 77 -12.92 -9.93 23.79
C GLU A 77 -12.50 -10.77 22.58
N HIS A 78 -13.36 -11.66 22.12
CA HIS A 78 -13.13 -12.44 20.91
C HIS A 78 -13.05 -11.53 19.68
N PHE A 79 -13.99 -10.59 19.58
CA PHE A 79 -14.05 -9.65 18.47
C PHE A 79 -12.80 -8.76 18.41
N GLN A 80 -12.29 -8.27 19.57
CA GLN A 80 -11.04 -7.53 19.61
C GLN A 80 -9.86 -8.35 19.08
N LYS A 81 -9.75 -9.62 19.47
CA LYS A 81 -8.70 -10.53 18.96
C LYS A 81 -8.82 -10.70 17.45
N THR A 82 -10.04 -10.88 16.93
CA THR A 82 -10.26 -11.00 15.49
C THR A 82 -9.84 -9.73 14.75
N LEU A 83 -10.15 -8.53 15.26
CA LEU A 83 -9.70 -7.26 14.67
C LEU A 83 -8.18 -7.12 14.69
N ASP A 84 -7.53 -7.55 15.77
CA ASP A 84 -6.07 -7.55 15.87
C ASP A 84 -5.43 -8.51 14.87
N GLU A 85 -5.99 -9.70 14.69
CA GLU A 85 -5.54 -10.66 13.67
C GLU A 85 -5.72 -10.11 12.25
N MET A 86 -6.87 -9.51 11.95
CA MET A 86 -7.12 -8.85 10.66
C MET A 86 -6.11 -7.73 10.40
N SER A 87 -5.69 -7.01 11.44
CA SER A 87 -4.69 -5.96 11.33
C SER A 87 -3.27 -6.51 11.11
N TYR A 88 -2.94 -7.61 11.77
CA TYR A 88 -1.65 -8.30 11.55
C TYR A 88 -1.54 -8.89 10.16
N LEU A 89 -2.62 -9.46 9.62
CA LEU A 89 -2.68 -9.93 8.24
C LEU A 89 -2.53 -8.81 7.22
N GLY A 90 -2.99 -7.61 7.54
CA GLY A 90 -3.06 -6.50 6.61
C GLY A 90 -4.40 -6.38 5.88
N LEU A 91 -5.43 -7.14 6.31
CA LEU A 91 -6.80 -6.97 5.83
C LEU A 91 -7.41 -5.66 6.35
N LEU A 92 -7.02 -5.25 7.55
CA LEU A 92 -7.31 -3.93 8.09
C LEU A 92 -6.00 -3.17 8.33
N GLU A 93 -6.06 -1.87 8.17
CA GLU A 93 -5.11 -0.93 8.75
C GLU A 93 -5.78 -0.22 9.93
N TYR A 94 -5.03 0.53 10.71
CA TYR A 94 -5.58 1.42 11.71
C TYR A 94 -4.75 2.69 11.86
N ASP A 95 -5.37 3.72 12.37
CA ASP A 95 -4.74 4.97 12.76
C ASP A 95 -5.10 5.36 14.21
N TYR A 96 -4.48 6.42 14.68
CA TYR A 96 -4.76 7.04 15.97
C TYR A 96 -5.28 8.47 15.83
N GLY A 97 -5.63 8.88 14.61
CA GLY A 97 -6.18 10.19 14.32
C GLY A 97 -5.20 11.35 14.49
N TYR A 98 -3.90 11.10 14.44
CA TYR A 98 -2.92 12.17 14.50
C TYR A 98 -3.02 13.11 13.30
N HIS A 99 -2.82 14.39 13.57
CA HIS A 99 -2.61 15.40 12.56
C HIS A 99 -1.14 15.82 12.57
N TYR A 100 -0.61 16.07 11.39
CA TYR A 100 0.76 16.50 11.16
C TYR A 100 0.74 17.81 10.38
N ASP A 101 1.49 18.79 10.84
CA ASP A 101 1.82 20.01 10.10
C ASP A 101 3.33 20.04 9.78
N HIS A 102 3.80 21.18 9.31
CA HIS A 102 5.23 21.38 9.00
C HIS A 102 6.18 21.22 10.20
N HIS A 103 5.67 21.19 11.41
CA HIS A 103 6.42 21.10 12.65
C HIS A 103 6.20 19.78 13.38
N GLY A 104 5.60 18.81 12.72
CA GLY A 104 5.31 17.50 13.27
C GLY A 104 3.86 17.35 13.74
N ARG A 105 3.67 16.47 14.72
CA ARG A 105 2.33 16.13 15.20
C ARG A 105 1.69 17.25 16.02
N THR A 106 0.49 17.68 15.60
CA THR A 106 -0.24 18.77 16.23
C THR A 106 -1.43 18.36 17.10
N ALA A 107 -1.92 17.11 16.95
CA ALA A 107 -3.03 16.61 17.74
C ALA A 107 -2.58 15.51 18.72
N PRO A 108 -3.22 15.38 19.89
CA PRO A 108 -2.99 14.26 20.78
C PRO A 108 -3.45 12.95 20.14
N GLN A 109 -2.88 11.85 20.61
CA GLN A 109 -3.32 10.52 20.23
C GLN A 109 -4.78 10.31 20.63
N SER A 110 -5.58 9.80 19.70
CA SER A 110 -6.92 9.29 19.97
C SER A 110 -6.88 7.79 20.25
N GLU A 111 -8.03 7.18 20.42
CA GLU A 111 -8.14 5.73 20.42
C GLU A 111 -7.86 5.16 19.01
N ARG A 112 -7.49 3.88 18.94
CA ARG A 112 -7.28 3.17 17.68
C ARG A 112 -8.57 3.15 16.86
N ARG A 113 -8.45 3.44 15.54
CA ARG A 113 -9.55 3.41 14.60
C ARG A 113 -9.22 2.46 13.47
N TYR A 114 -10.02 1.41 13.30
CA TYR A 114 -9.85 0.39 12.28
C TYR A 114 -10.38 0.88 10.94
N ILE A 115 -9.67 0.57 9.87
CA ILE A 115 -9.97 1.04 8.52
C ILE A 115 -9.85 -0.16 7.57
N LEU A 116 -10.88 -0.38 6.75
CA LEU A 116 -10.75 -1.25 5.59
C LEU A 116 -10.04 -0.48 4.48
N PRO A 117 -8.78 -0.80 4.15
CA PRO A 117 -8.01 -0.05 3.16
C PRO A 117 -8.56 -0.25 1.74
N MET A 118 -8.06 0.53 0.81
CA MET A 118 -8.11 0.18 -0.61
C MET A 118 -7.22 -1.04 -0.86
N PHE A 119 -7.37 -1.68 -2.03
CA PHE A 119 -6.48 -2.78 -2.37
C PHE A 119 -5.06 -2.29 -2.68
N VAL A 120 -4.94 -1.30 -3.55
CA VAL A 120 -3.66 -0.69 -3.96
C VAL A 120 -3.82 0.84 -4.06
N PRO A 121 -3.01 1.60 -3.34
CA PRO A 121 -2.14 1.21 -2.25
C PRO A 121 -2.93 0.86 -0.99
N GLY A 122 -2.63 -0.26 -0.36
CA GLY A 122 -3.32 -0.72 0.84
C GLY A 122 -3.16 -2.21 1.14
N SER A 123 -4.26 -2.97 1.23
CA SER A 123 -4.22 -4.37 1.68
C SER A 123 -3.31 -5.27 0.83
N ALA A 124 -3.17 -5.00 -0.45
CA ALA A 124 -2.25 -5.75 -1.30
C ALA A 124 -0.80 -5.68 -0.82
N GLU A 125 -0.36 -4.47 -0.50
CA GLU A 125 0.95 -4.26 0.10
C GLU A 125 1.03 -4.89 1.48
N LEU A 126 0.04 -4.65 2.32
CA LEU A 126 0.02 -5.09 3.73
C LEU A 126 0.08 -6.61 3.88
N PHE A 127 -0.57 -7.36 2.99
CA PHE A 127 -0.48 -8.83 2.97
C PHE A 127 0.94 -9.36 2.70
N ASN A 128 1.79 -8.56 2.07
CA ASN A 128 3.11 -8.95 1.57
C ASN A 128 4.26 -8.18 2.25
N MET A 129 4.00 -7.51 3.38
CA MET A 129 4.99 -6.67 4.07
C MET A 129 5.53 -7.26 5.37
N GLU A 130 5.28 -8.52 5.69
CA GLU A 130 5.77 -9.11 6.93
C GLU A 130 7.31 -9.04 7.02
N GLU A 131 7.81 -8.46 8.10
CA GLU A 131 9.24 -8.33 8.37
C GLU A 131 9.70 -9.24 9.52
N LEU A 132 8.82 -9.51 10.50
CA LEU A 132 9.17 -10.27 11.69
C LEU A 132 8.73 -11.73 11.56
N PRO A 133 9.68 -12.69 11.59
CA PRO A 133 9.40 -14.11 11.38
C PRO A 133 8.63 -14.80 12.53
N ASP A 134 8.58 -14.21 13.70
CA ASP A 134 8.08 -14.87 14.92
C ASP A 134 6.58 -14.67 15.16
N ARG A 135 5.88 -13.96 14.30
CA ARG A 135 4.44 -13.78 14.43
C ARG A 135 3.69 -14.90 13.72
N SER A 136 2.54 -15.29 14.28
CA SER A 136 1.67 -16.34 13.75
C SER A 136 0.95 -15.97 12.42
N ASN A 137 1.33 -14.87 11.81
CA ASN A 137 0.80 -14.49 10.51
C ASN A 137 1.30 -15.45 9.42
N PRO A 138 0.45 -15.78 8.45
CA PRO A 138 0.90 -16.56 7.31
C PRO A 138 2.00 -15.79 6.58
N ARG A 139 3.13 -16.47 6.38
CA ARG A 139 4.26 -15.91 5.64
C ARG A 139 4.01 -16.02 4.16
N LEU A 140 4.52 -15.06 3.44
CA LEU A 140 4.42 -15.08 1.98
C LEU A 140 5.08 -16.32 1.37
N GLU A 141 6.19 -16.75 1.95
CA GLU A 141 6.91 -17.97 1.54
C GLU A 141 6.10 -19.25 1.74
N ASP A 142 5.26 -19.27 2.78
CA ASP A 142 4.37 -20.40 3.09
C ASP A 142 3.06 -20.34 2.27
N HIS A 143 2.69 -19.15 1.81
CA HIS A 143 1.45 -18.86 1.09
C HIS A 143 1.67 -18.11 -0.23
N PRO A 144 2.33 -18.73 -1.23
CA PRO A 144 2.64 -18.05 -2.51
C PRO A 144 1.37 -17.60 -3.26
N ASP A 145 0.21 -18.21 -2.99
CA ASP A 145 -1.05 -17.80 -3.58
C ASP A 145 -1.50 -16.40 -3.10
N VAL A 146 -1.05 -15.92 -1.93
CA VAL A 146 -1.24 -14.53 -1.48
C VAL A 146 -0.50 -13.56 -2.42
N ALA A 147 0.72 -13.89 -2.79
CA ALA A 147 1.49 -13.10 -3.75
C ALA A 147 0.85 -13.12 -5.15
N ALA A 148 0.36 -14.29 -5.59
CA ALA A 148 -0.35 -14.41 -6.86
C ALA A 148 -1.66 -13.59 -6.85
N PHE A 149 -2.40 -13.58 -5.75
CA PHE A 149 -3.58 -12.74 -5.59
C PHE A 149 -3.21 -11.25 -5.72
N PHE A 150 -2.15 -10.79 -5.06
CA PHE A 150 -1.66 -9.42 -5.20
C PHE A 150 -1.31 -9.08 -6.66
N GLU A 151 -0.47 -9.86 -7.30
CA GLU A 151 -0.04 -9.61 -8.68
C GLU A 151 -1.22 -9.58 -9.66
N ARG A 152 -2.09 -10.58 -9.63
CA ARG A 152 -3.23 -10.68 -10.55
C ARG A 152 -4.30 -9.64 -10.28
N MET A 153 -4.67 -9.43 -9.02
CA MET A 153 -5.73 -8.49 -8.66
C MET A 153 -5.28 -7.02 -8.71
N THR A 154 -4.00 -6.74 -8.72
CA THR A 154 -3.47 -5.41 -9.04
C THR A 154 -3.48 -5.17 -10.55
N TYR A 155 -3.01 -6.13 -11.31
CA TYR A 155 -2.88 -6.01 -12.76
C TYR A 155 -4.24 -5.86 -13.47
N ILE A 156 -5.23 -6.72 -13.17
CA ILE A 156 -6.52 -6.72 -13.86
C ILE A 156 -7.29 -5.40 -13.69
N PRO A 157 -7.51 -4.88 -12.48
CA PRO A 157 -8.15 -3.58 -12.29
C PRO A 157 -7.37 -2.42 -12.90
N LEU A 158 -6.04 -2.40 -12.76
CA LEU A 158 -5.22 -1.34 -13.31
C LEU A 158 -5.22 -1.35 -14.84
N ALA A 159 -5.23 -2.52 -15.47
CA ALA A 159 -5.36 -2.65 -16.92
C ALA A 159 -6.66 -1.98 -17.42
N GLY A 160 -7.77 -2.23 -16.73
CA GLY A 160 -9.05 -1.63 -17.06
C GLY A 160 -9.06 -0.11 -16.86
N ILE A 161 -8.64 0.37 -15.71
CA ILE A 161 -8.59 1.82 -15.39
C ILE A 161 -7.68 2.55 -16.38
N THR A 162 -6.53 1.96 -16.69
CA THR A 162 -5.55 2.57 -17.59
C THR A 162 -6.13 2.83 -18.97
N GLN A 163 -6.98 1.96 -19.48
CA GLN A 163 -7.65 2.15 -20.77
C GLN A 163 -8.66 3.31 -20.77
N MET A 164 -9.15 3.71 -19.61
CA MET A 164 -10.11 4.81 -19.46
C MET A 164 -9.44 6.18 -19.27
N VAL A 165 -8.18 6.21 -18.88
CA VAL A 165 -7.43 7.46 -18.71
C VAL A 165 -6.84 7.86 -20.08
N PRO A 166 -7.20 9.01 -20.64
CA PRO A 166 -6.65 9.43 -21.92
C PRO A 166 -5.13 9.64 -21.83
N PRO A 167 -4.41 9.48 -22.94
CA PRO A 167 -2.98 9.77 -22.98
C PRO A 167 -2.70 11.16 -22.40
N GLY A 168 -1.85 11.20 -21.39
CA GLY A 168 -1.56 12.45 -20.70
C GLY A 168 -2.48 12.80 -19.54
N GLY A 169 -3.47 11.98 -19.20
CA GLY A 169 -4.31 12.13 -18.01
C GLY A 169 -3.55 11.90 -16.71
N ALA A 170 -4.12 12.36 -15.59
CA ALA A 170 -3.58 12.12 -14.27
C ALA A 170 -4.10 10.80 -13.69
N GLY A 171 -3.20 9.98 -13.14
CA GLY A 171 -3.54 8.81 -12.36
C GLY A 171 -3.91 9.16 -10.91
N VAL A 172 -4.45 8.17 -10.21
CA VAL A 172 -4.82 8.26 -8.81
C VAL A 172 -4.09 7.15 -8.03
N GLY A 173 -3.72 7.40 -6.81
CA GLY A 173 -3.08 6.41 -5.94
C GLY A 173 -1.64 6.74 -5.60
N MET A 174 -0.79 6.90 -6.59
CA MET A 174 0.62 7.26 -6.40
C MET A 174 0.96 8.53 -7.17
N HIS A 175 1.93 9.27 -6.67
CA HIS A 175 2.51 10.44 -7.30
C HIS A 175 4.02 10.23 -7.44
N VAL A 176 4.54 10.32 -8.67
CA VAL A 176 5.99 10.29 -8.93
C VAL A 176 6.58 11.63 -8.50
N ILE A 177 7.53 11.59 -7.59
CA ILE A 177 8.21 12.76 -7.05
C ILE A 177 9.66 12.79 -7.56
N PRO A 178 10.18 13.95 -7.97
CA PRO A 178 11.52 14.03 -8.53
C PRO A 178 12.61 13.79 -7.48
N VAL A 179 13.78 13.41 -7.94
CA VAL A 179 15.01 13.45 -7.13
C VAL A 179 15.29 14.91 -6.81
N GLU A 180 15.20 15.30 -5.54
CA GLU A 180 15.19 16.70 -5.13
C GLU A 180 16.42 17.48 -5.59
N LYS A 181 17.62 16.87 -5.48
CA LYS A 181 18.87 17.49 -5.94
C LYS A 181 18.96 17.70 -7.46
N ALA A 182 18.09 17.05 -8.24
CA ALA A 182 18.02 17.20 -9.69
C ALA A 182 17.06 18.32 -10.13
N ILE A 183 16.33 18.92 -9.20
CA ILE A 183 15.46 20.04 -9.48
C ILE A 183 16.30 21.26 -9.84
N SER A 184 16.24 21.67 -11.10
CA SER A 184 16.84 22.91 -11.58
C SER A 184 15.73 23.97 -11.65
N MET A 185 15.95 25.13 -11.00
CA MET A 185 14.87 26.09 -10.79
C MET A 185 15.23 27.49 -11.22
N GLU A 186 14.34 28.08 -12.00
CA GLU A 186 14.23 29.53 -12.12
C GLU A 186 13.26 30.14 -11.11
N ASN A 187 12.41 29.31 -10.48
CA ASN A 187 11.37 29.68 -9.49
C ASN A 187 11.46 28.80 -8.24
N GLU A 188 10.81 29.23 -7.15
CA GLU A 188 10.74 28.45 -5.91
C GLU A 188 10.10 27.07 -6.14
N ALA A 189 10.73 26.04 -5.55
CA ALA A 189 10.22 24.68 -5.62
C ALA A 189 8.90 24.56 -4.85
N ILE A 190 7.97 23.81 -5.40
CA ILE A 190 6.74 23.43 -4.71
C ILE A 190 7.12 22.42 -3.61
N ASP A 191 6.83 22.74 -2.36
CA ASP A 191 7.25 21.92 -1.20
C ASP A 191 6.76 20.48 -1.27
N ILE A 192 5.53 20.25 -1.71
CA ILE A 192 4.97 18.89 -1.85
C ILE A 192 5.69 18.02 -2.91
N GLU A 193 6.53 18.60 -3.75
CA GLU A 193 7.41 17.90 -4.71
C GLU A 193 8.83 17.67 -4.17
N LYS A 194 9.06 17.91 -2.87
CA LYS A 194 10.34 17.67 -2.20
C LYS A 194 10.19 16.54 -1.18
N LEU A 195 11.04 15.53 -1.26
CA LEU A 195 11.09 14.45 -0.27
C LEU A 195 11.52 14.96 1.11
N SER A 196 12.41 15.96 1.17
CA SER A 196 12.83 16.60 2.42
C SER A 196 11.65 17.20 3.18
N TYR A 197 10.74 17.88 2.47
CA TYR A 197 9.51 18.42 3.06
C TYR A 197 8.69 17.36 3.79
N TRP A 198 8.47 16.21 3.15
CA TRP A 198 7.69 15.13 3.73
C TRP A 198 8.39 14.46 4.92
N LEU A 199 9.71 14.27 4.84
CA LEU A 199 10.48 13.72 5.95
C LEU A 199 10.55 14.67 7.15
N GLU A 200 10.58 15.97 6.93
CA GLU A 200 10.51 16.97 8.00
C GLU A 200 9.13 16.99 8.65
N LYS A 201 8.08 16.98 7.84
CA LYS A 201 6.70 16.96 8.31
C LYS A 201 6.41 15.77 9.24
N TYR A 202 6.97 14.61 8.94
CA TYR A 202 6.75 13.38 9.72
C TYR A 202 7.94 12.99 10.60
N GLU A 203 8.84 13.91 10.90
CA GLU A 203 10.00 13.61 11.74
C GLU A 203 9.59 13.00 13.09
N GLY A 204 10.29 11.92 13.49
CA GLY A 204 9.93 11.13 14.67
C GLY A 204 8.80 10.12 14.46
N LYS A 205 8.24 10.04 13.25
CA LYS A 205 7.21 9.08 12.83
C LYS A 205 7.51 8.57 11.42
N ILE A 206 8.68 8.00 11.26
CA ILE A 206 9.18 7.43 10.01
C ILE A 206 9.54 5.98 10.29
N GLY A 207 9.06 5.07 9.49
CA GLY A 207 9.42 3.66 9.55
C GLY A 207 9.80 3.14 8.18
N VAL A 208 10.43 1.99 8.13
CA VAL A 208 10.77 1.29 6.90
C VAL A 208 10.33 -0.15 6.97
N GLY A 209 9.88 -0.69 5.86
CA GLY A 209 9.42 -2.07 5.77
C GLY A 209 9.83 -2.75 4.48
N ARG A 210 9.34 -3.97 4.33
CA ARG A 210 9.53 -4.80 3.15
C ARG A 210 8.77 -4.22 1.96
N CYS A 211 9.37 -4.25 0.78
CA CYS A 211 8.70 -3.87 -0.45
C CYS A 211 7.80 -5.02 -0.93
N SER A 212 6.49 -4.84 -0.85
CA SER A 212 5.49 -5.83 -1.25
C SER A 212 5.60 -6.25 -2.72
N CYS A 213 5.88 -5.31 -3.63
CA CYS A 213 6.05 -5.63 -5.04
C CYS A 213 7.25 -6.55 -5.29
N ARG A 214 8.37 -6.34 -4.59
CA ARG A 214 9.54 -7.22 -4.68
C ARG A 214 9.27 -8.56 -4.02
N ALA A 215 8.67 -8.54 -2.84
CA ALA A 215 8.36 -9.74 -2.07
C ALA A 215 7.40 -10.67 -2.84
N SER A 216 6.32 -10.14 -3.40
CA SER A 216 5.35 -10.93 -4.16
C SER A 216 5.96 -11.55 -5.43
N ARG A 217 6.79 -10.80 -6.15
CA ARG A 217 7.47 -11.30 -7.35
C ARG A 217 8.46 -12.42 -7.03
N LYS A 218 9.19 -12.31 -5.90
CA LYS A 218 10.05 -13.39 -5.41
C LYS A 218 9.26 -14.64 -5.04
N ALA A 219 8.14 -14.46 -4.33
CA ALA A 219 7.34 -15.59 -3.86
C ALA A 219 6.70 -16.41 -5.00
N ILE A 220 6.40 -15.79 -6.14
CA ILE A 220 5.88 -16.49 -7.32
C ILE A 220 6.97 -16.84 -8.36
N ASP A 221 8.24 -16.65 -8.01
CA ASP A 221 9.41 -16.88 -8.88
C ASP A 221 9.33 -16.14 -10.22
N ASP A 222 8.90 -14.88 -10.18
CA ASP A 222 8.67 -14.04 -11.36
C ASP A 222 9.76 -12.96 -11.53
N GLY A 223 11.02 -13.39 -11.48
CA GLY A 223 12.17 -12.63 -11.96
C GLY A 223 12.59 -11.41 -11.13
N CYS A 224 12.35 -11.39 -9.83
CA CYS A 224 12.87 -10.33 -8.95
C CYS A 224 14.17 -10.76 -8.27
N ALA A 225 15.28 -10.12 -8.64
CA ALA A 225 16.59 -10.33 -8.02
C ALA A 225 16.91 -9.27 -6.93
N ASP A 226 16.13 -8.19 -6.85
CA ASP A 226 16.37 -7.11 -5.89
C ASP A 226 16.20 -7.60 -4.44
N ASP A 227 16.94 -6.98 -3.53
CA ASP A 227 16.61 -7.04 -2.11
C ASP A 227 15.24 -6.41 -1.87
N ASP A 228 14.36 -7.08 -1.13
CA ASP A 228 13.00 -6.62 -0.85
C ASP A 228 12.85 -5.86 0.47
N PHE A 229 13.91 -5.80 1.29
CA PHE A 229 13.91 -5.05 2.56
C PHE A 229 14.46 -3.63 2.42
N GLY A 230 13.89 -2.72 3.22
CA GLY A 230 14.42 -1.37 3.39
C GLY A 230 14.17 -0.42 2.21
N TRP A 231 13.06 -0.59 1.50
CA TRP A 231 12.70 0.28 0.37
C TRP A 231 11.39 1.04 0.54
N CYS A 232 10.45 0.49 1.32
CA CYS A 232 9.15 1.10 1.57
C CYS A 232 9.20 1.88 2.88
N ILE A 233 9.10 3.20 2.80
CA ILE A 233 9.08 4.10 3.94
C ILE A 233 7.64 4.42 4.27
N GLY A 234 7.20 4.07 5.49
CA GLY A 234 5.93 4.51 6.05
C GLY A 234 6.10 5.76 6.88
N VAL A 235 5.09 6.62 6.92
CA VAL A 235 5.14 7.87 7.69
C VAL A 235 3.86 8.07 8.50
N GLY A 236 3.95 8.81 9.59
CA GLY A 236 2.81 9.15 10.43
C GLY A 236 2.20 7.93 11.12
N ASP A 237 0.87 7.89 11.19
CA ASP A 237 0.13 6.78 11.81
C ASP A 237 0.40 5.44 11.12
N PHE A 238 0.71 5.45 9.84
CA PHE A 238 1.05 4.24 9.10
C PHE A 238 2.39 3.65 9.54
N ALA A 239 3.37 4.48 9.93
CA ALA A 239 4.61 3.99 10.53
C ALA A 239 4.34 3.27 11.86
N ASP A 240 3.48 3.83 12.72
CA ASP A 240 3.06 3.18 13.97
C ASP A 240 2.37 1.83 13.70
N TYR A 241 1.42 1.80 12.77
CA TYR A 241 0.74 0.57 12.35
C TYR A 241 1.74 -0.50 11.88
N CYS A 242 2.67 -0.15 10.99
CA CYS A 242 3.66 -1.10 10.47
C CYS A 242 4.55 -1.66 11.58
N ARG A 243 5.03 -0.81 12.50
CA ARG A 243 5.82 -1.24 13.66
C ARG A 243 5.04 -2.19 14.56
N GLU A 244 3.82 -1.81 14.92
CA GLU A 244 2.99 -2.57 15.85
C GLU A 244 2.52 -3.92 15.28
N THR A 245 2.38 -4.01 13.96
CA THR A 245 1.96 -5.24 13.27
C THR A 245 3.12 -6.05 12.68
N GLY A 246 4.37 -5.64 12.92
CA GLY A 246 5.55 -6.37 12.45
C GLY A 246 5.81 -6.29 10.95
N LYS A 247 5.34 -5.22 10.31
CA LYS A 247 5.50 -4.95 8.86
C LYS A 247 6.65 -3.99 8.58
N GLY A 248 7.31 -3.51 9.60
CA GLY A 248 8.41 -2.57 9.53
C GLY A 248 8.91 -2.17 10.92
N HIS A 249 9.90 -1.32 10.93
CA HIS A 249 10.50 -0.76 12.14
C HIS A 249 10.75 0.73 11.99
N ASP A 250 10.89 1.44 13.14
CA ASP A 250 11.17 2.87 13.15
C ASP A 250 12.59 3.15 12.66
N ILE A 251 12.74 4.23 11.92
CA ILE A 251 14.02 4.76 11.45
C ILE A 251 14.09 6.26 11.70
N THR A 252 15.30 6.79 11.75
CA THR A 252 15.55 8.22 11.80
C THR A 252 15.38 8.87 10.42
N LYS A 253 15.29 10.19 10.41
CA LYS A 253 15.26 10.97 9.17
C LYS A 253 16.56 10.78 8.36
N GLU A 254 17.71 10.68 9.03
CA GLU A 254 19.01 10.43 8.41
C GLU A 254 19.07 9.07 7.74
N GLU A 255 18.51 8.03 8.37
CA GLU A 255 18.39 6.69 7.78
C GLU A 255 17.46 6.71 6.58
N ALA A 256 16.32 7.42 6.66
CA ALA A 256 15.43 7.61 5.52
C ALA A 256 16.12 8.30 4.34
N LEU A 257 16.88 9.36 4.59
CA LEU A 257 17.68 10.04 3.55
C LEU A 257 18.74 9.10 2.93
N ALA A 258 19.35 8.22 3.72
CA ALA A 258 20.30 7.22 3.22
C ALA A 258 19.60 6.18 2.31
N ILE A 259 18.35 5.79 2.63
CA ILE A 259 17.55 4.92 1.78
C ILE A 259 17.22 5.61 0.44
N LEU A 260 16.80 6.88 0.47
CA LEU A 260 16.53 7.65 -0.74
C LEU A 260 17.79 7.75 -1.62
N LYS A 261 18.94 8.05 -1.02
CA LYS A 261 20.22 8.10 -1.74
C LYS A 261 20.57 6.75 -2.37
N ARG A 262 20.39 5.64 -1.63
CA ARG A 262 20.59 4.29 -2.16
C ARG A 262 19.67 4.00 -3.34
N ALA A 263 18.42 4.44 -3.28
CA ALA A 263 17.46 4.29 -4.36
C ALA A 263 17.89 5.06 -5.61
N GLU A 264 18.33 6.30 -5.45
CA GLU A 264 18.87 7.12 -6.54
C GLU A 264 20.08 6.47 -7.22
N ASP A 265 21.00 5.92 -6.42
CA ASP A 265 22.19 5.24 -6.94
C ASP A 265 21.86 3.96 -7.72
N ASN A 266 20.69 3.37 -7.48
CA ASN A 266 20.16 2.22 -8.22
C ASN A 266 19.23 2.61 -9.39
N GLY A 267 19.01 3.90 -9.62
CA GLY A 267 18.12 4.38 -10.67
C GLY A 267 16.62 4.13 -10.38
N PHE A 268 16.25 3.99 -9.10
CA PHE A 268 14.88 3.77 -8.71
C PHE A 268 14.05 5.05 -8.71
N VAL A 269 12.76 4.90 -8.95
CA VAL A 269 11.80 5.99 -9.00
C VAL A 269 11.18 6.21 -7.62
N HIS A 270 11.23 7.44 -7.14
CA HIS A 270 10.51 7.84 -5.93
C HIS A 270 9.04 8.07 -6.22
N GLN A 271 8.19 7.54 -5.37
CA GLN A 271 6.75 7.76 -5.40
C GLN A 271 6.22 8.05 -3.99
N ILE A 272 5.26 8.95 -3.89
CA ILE A 272 4.50 9.17 -2.65
C ILE A 272 3.04 8.74 -2.86
N THR A 273 2.36 8.39 -1.78
CA THR A 273 0.93 8.08 -1.83
C THR A 273 0.11 9.32 -2.11
N ASN A 274 -0.98 9.20 -2.89
CA ASN A 274 -1.78 10.33 -3.39
C ASN A 274 -3.28 10.09 -3.26
N ILE A 275 -3.71 9.44 -2.18
CA ILE A 275 -5.13 9.12 -1.95
C ILE A 275 -5.75 9.87 -0.77
N ASP A 276 -4.95 10.59 0.00
CA ASP A 276 -5.38 11.32 1.19
C ASP A 276 -5.35 12.86 1.01
N GLY A 277 -5.28 13.32 -0.25
CA GLY A 277 -5.21 14.73 -0.60
C GLY A 277 -3.78 15.28 -0.62
N GLU A 278 -3.65 16.56 -0.94
CA GLU A 278 -2.36 17.22 -1.20
C GLU A 278 -1.48 17.39 0.05
N ASN A 279 -2.07 17.32 1.23
CA ASN A 279 -1.36 17.64 2.48
C ASN A 279 -1.03 16.42 3.33
N LYS A 280 -1.34 15.22 2.88
CA LYS A 280 -1.12 13.98 3.63
C LYS A 280 -0.63 12.87 2.72
N ILE A 281 0.45 12.22 3.17
CA ILE A 281 0.91 10.95 2.61
C ILE A 281 1.01 9.93 3.75
N PHE A 282 1.02 8.65 3.44
CA PHE A 282 1.33 7.60 4.40
C PHE A 282 2.57 6.78 4.01
N GLY A 283 3.08 6.97 2.79
CA GLY A 283 4.26 6.23 2.36
C GLY A 283 5.05 6.90 1.25
N ILE A 284 6.34 6.58 1.24
CA ILE A 284 7.30 6.94 0.20
C ILE A 284 7.89 5.62 -0.32
N CYS A 285 7.68 5.35 -1.60
CA CYS A 285 8.18 4.16 -2.28
C CYS A 285 9.45 4.48 -3.07
N ASN A 286 10.35 3.50 -3.14
CA ASN A 286 11.59 3.55 -3.92
C ASN A 286 11.56 2.39 -4.93
N CYS A 287 11.08 2.66 -6.13
CA CYS A 287 10.55 1.67 -7.03
C CYS A 287 11.47 1.33 -8.19
N ASN A 288 11.78 0.05 -8.36
CA ASN A 288 12.35 -0.46 -9.59
C ASN A 288 11.23 -0.52 -10.66
N VAL A 289 11.47 0.08 -11.82
CA VAL A 289 10.49 0.18 -12.92
C VAL A 289 10.06 -1.17 -13.50
N GLU A 290 10.93 -2.17 -13.40
CA GLU A 290 10.66 -3.52 -13.90
C GLU A 290 9.86 -4.37 -12.90
N ILE A 291 9.82 -3.97 -11.63
CA ILE A 291 9.21 -4.74 -10.53
C ILE A 291 7.91 -4.11 -10.05
N CYS A 292 7.88 -2.79 -9.86
CA CYS A 292 6.74 -2.09 -9.29
C CYS A 292 5.47 -2.25 -10.13
N ASN A 293 4.38 -2.69 -9.51
CA ASN A 293 3.11 -2.89 -10.19
C ASN A 293 2.58 -1.62 -10.86
N ALA A 294 2.64 -0.48 -10.18
CA ALA A 294 2.19 0.80 -10.73
C ALA A 294 3.02 1.24 -11.95
N LEU A 295 4.35 1.13 -11.86
CA LEU A 295 5.25 1.53 -12.95
C LEU A 295 5.17 0.57 -14.14
N ARG A 296 5.16 -0.75 -13.90
CA ARG A 296 5.01 -1.76 -14.97
C ARG A 296 3.73 -1.59 -15.76
N THR A 297 2.60 -1.44 -15.07
CA THR A 297 1.30 -1.28 -15.72
C THR A 297 1.22 0.03 -16.50
N SER A 298 1.81 1.11 -15.99
CA SER A 298 1.92 2.37 -16.74
C SER A 298 2.69 2.22 -18.03
N GLN A 299 3.81 1.50 -18.02
CA GLN A 299 4.60 1.23 -19.22
C GLN A 299 3.86 0.30 -20.19
N LEU A 300 3.31 -0.79 -19.67
CA LEU A 300 2.65 -1.82 -20.47
C LEU A 300 1.44 -1.28 -21.25
N PHE A 301 0.68 -0.42 -20.61
CA PHE A 301 -0.53 0.15 -21.23
C PHE A 301 -0.32 1.54 -21.84
N ASN A 302 0.91 2.06 -21.76
CA ASN A 302 1.26 3.42 -22.25
C ASN A 302 0.33 4.51 -21.70
N THR A 303 -0.13 4.35 -20.48
CA THR A 303 -1.05 5.26 -19.81
C THR A 303 -0.62 5.45 -18.37
N PRO A 304 -0.51 6.68 -17.85
CA PRO A 304 -0.08 6.89 -16.48
C PRO A 304 -1.14 6.44 -15.46
N ASN A 305 -0.76 5.51 -14.60
CA ASN A 305 -1.54 5.12 -13.41
C ASN A 305 -1.32 6.07 -12.23
N MET A 306 -0.42 7.03 -12.40
CA MET A 306 0.09 7.88 -11.35
C MET A 306 -0.18 9.34 -11.69
N SER A 307 -0.33 10.17 -10.67
CA SER A 307 -0.37 11.61 -10.86
C SER A 307 0.99 12.11 -11.34
N ARG A 308 0.96 13.23 -12.08
CA ARG A 308 2.16 13.82 -12.67
C ARG A 308 2.82 14.77 -11.69
N SER A 309 4.15 14.75 -11.69
CA SER A 309 4.95 15.80 -11.10
C SER A 309 4.76 17.13 -11.84
N ALA A 310 4.93 18.23 -11.13
CA ALA A 310 5.02 19.57 -11.72
C ALA A 310 6.31 19.75 -12.55
N TYR A 311 7.28 18.84 -12.40
CA TYR A 311 8.57 18.89 -13.08
C TYR A 311 8.60 17.94 -14.28
N VAL A 312 9.40 18.31 -15.28
CA VAL A 312 9.66 17.49 -16.47
C VAL A 312 11.12 17.07 -16.47
N ALA A 313 11.37 15.79 -16.61
CA ALA A 313 12.73 15.28 -16.73
C ALA A 313 13.37 15.73 -18.06
N HIS A 314 14.58 16.26 -17.98
CA HIS A 314 15.40 16.64 -19.12
C HIS A 314 16.71 15.86 -19.12
N VAL A 315 17.05 15.26 -20.27
CA VAL A 315 18.29 14.49 -20.43
C VAL A 315 19.30 15.35 -21.17
N GLU A 316 20.44 15.60 -20.55
CA GLU A 316 21.62 16.20 -21.20
C GLU A 316 22.32 15.12 -22.02
N LYS A 317 22.07 15.10 -23.33
CA LYS A 317 22.55 14.03 -24.23
C LYS A 317 24.06 13.84 -24.21
N ASP A 318 24.80 14.92 -24.01
CA ASP A 318 26.27 14.91 -24.00
C ASP A 318 26.87 14.28 -22.71
N LYS A 319 26.06 14.10 -21.69
CA LYS A 319 26.45 13.48 -20.40
C LYS A 319 25.84 12.08 -20.22
N CYS A 320 25.03 11.63 -21.16
CA CYS A 320 24.41 10.31 -21.12
C CYS A 320 25.43 9.25 -21.51
N VAL A 321 25.70 8.29 -20.65
CA VAL A 321 26.61 7.14 -20.86
C VAL A 321 25.82 5.88 -21.16
#